data_75140d05cff615bf59c4757e4b42412e
#
_entry.id   75140d05cff615bf59c4757e4b42412e
#
_cell.length_a   1.000
_cell.length_b   1.000
_cell.length_c   1.000
_cell.angle_alpha   90.00
_cell.angle_beta   90.00
_cell.angle_gamma   90.00
#
_symmetry.space_group_name_H-M   'P 1'
#
loop_
_entity.id
_entity.type
_entity.pdbx_description
1 polymer ?
#
loop_
_entity_poly.entity_id
_entity_poly.type
_entity_poly.pdbx_seq_one_letter_code
_entity_poly.pdbx_strand_id
1 'polypeptide(L)'
;MTRTPRIAYISTFVPKRCGLATYTHHLREAVLLAKGKRREGGFPAAVPPPDPVVCLCHAEETGQYSLPWQIPLVKQRREDYRAIAQRINASSVDVVSLQHEFGIFGGVAGEYVLELLRHLEKPVVTTFHTVFAQPSPPHTDVQREIAALSSHLLVMNRLAIDDLRGQLRVPAWKISYIPHGAPVPPQEDRTRKRREYGW
;
A
#
# COMPACT_ATOMS: atom_id res chain seq x y z
N MET A 1 -17.28 3.94 21.82
CA MET A 1 -15.86 3.88 21.38
C MET A 1 -15.81 3.35 19.97
N THR A 2 -15.30 4.11 19.02
CA THR A 2 -15.16 3.65 17.62
C THR A 2 -14.03 2.61 17.54
N ARG A 3 -14.37 1.44 17.00
CA ARG A 3 -13.39 0.36 16.77
C ARG A 3 -12.28 0.85 15.83
N THR A 4 -11.03 0.57 16.15
CA THR A 4 -9.91 0.87 15.26
C THR A 4 -10.01 0.02 14.00
N PRO A 5 -9.98 0.60 12.79
CA PRO A 5 -10.16 -0.14 11.54
C PRO A 5 -9.04 -1.15 11.31
N ARG A 6 -9.39 -2.31 10.76
CA ARG A 6 -8.45 -3.34 10.30
C ARG A 6 -8.13 -3.09 8.83
N ILE A 7 -6.84 -2.99 8.50
CA ILE A 7 -6.37 -2.59 7.17
C ILE A 7 -5.70 -3.78 6.48
N ALA A 8 -6.08 -4.08 5.24
CA ALA A 8 -5.29 -4.95 4.38
C ALA A 8 -4.37 -4.10 3.51
N TYR A 9 -3.06 -4.37 3.55
CA TYR A 9 -2.10 -3.72 2.66
C TYR A 9 -1.88 -4.59 1.43
N ILE A 10 -1.84 -3.97 0.24
CA ILE A 10 -1.54 -4.66 -1.02
C ILE A 10 -0.35 -3.98 -1.67
N SER A 11 0.77 -4.70 -1.76
CA SER A 11 2.06 -4.18 -2.24
C SER A 11 3.09 -5.28 -2.40
N THR A 12 4.28 -4.96 -2.90
CA THR A 12 5.48 -5.71 -2.54
C THR A 12 5.78 -5.51 -1.05
N PHE A 13 6.39 -6.52 -0.42
CA PHE A 13 6.68 -6.48 1.02
C PHE A 13 8.03 -7.12 1.34
N VAL A 14 8.60 -6.80 2.50
CA VAL A 14 9.81 -7.46 2.99
C VAL A 14 9.58 -8.98 3.15
N PRO A 15 10.55 -9.86 2.82
CA PRO A 15 11.97 -9.57 2.62
C PRO A 15 12.39 -9.13 1.20
N LYS A 16 11.44 -8.87 0.29
CA LYS A 16 11.77 -8.37 -1.05
C LYS A 16 12.57 -7.05 -0.96
N ARG A 17 13.73 -7.03 -1.62
CA ARG A 17 14.63 -5.85 -1.62
C ARG A 17 14.18 -4.83 -2.67
N CYS A 18 13.20 -4.00 -2.34
CA CYS A 18 12.80 -2.87 -3.17
C CYS A 18 12.26 -1.73 -2.30
N GLY A 19 12.32 -0.50 -2.81
CA GLY A 19 11.90 0.70 -2.07
C GLY A 19 10.44 0.63 -1.62
N LEU A 20 9.56 0.11 -2.47
CA LEU A 20 8.13 -0.01 -2.16
C LEU A 20 7.84 -1.04 -1.05
N ALA A 21 8.59 -2.15 -1.01
CA ALA A 21 8.47 -3.13 0.07
C ALA A 21 8.88 -2.54 1.42
N THR A 22 9.98 -1.77 1.44
CA THR A 22 10.45 -1.04 2.62
C THR A 22 9.45 0.04 3.05
N TYR A 23 8.92 0.81 2.09
CA TYR A 23 7.90 1.81 2.36
C TYR A 23 6.65 1.19 2.99
N THR A 24 6.12 0.12 2.41
CA THR A 24 4.91 -0.56 2.90
C THR A 24 5.12 -1.14 4.30
N HIS A 25 6.31 -1.68 4.57
CA HIS A 25 6.69 -2.16 5.89
C HIS A 25 6.65 -1.02 6.93
N HIS A 26 7.34 0.09 6.66
CA HIS A 26 7.36 1.24 7.58
C HIS A 26 5.98 1.88 7.75
N LEU A 27 5.19 1.98 6.68
CA LEU A 27 3.81 2.48 6.76
C LEU A 27 2.97 1.61 7.70
N ARG A 28 3.03 0.29 7.53
CA ARG A 28 2.31 -0.64 8.38
C ARG A 28 2.71 -0.52 9.84
N GLU A 29 4.01 -0.47 10.14
CA GLU A 29 4.54 -0.27 11.50
C GLU A 29 4.08 1.06 12.10
N ALA A 30 4.15 2.15 11.35
CA ALA A 30 3.71 3.47 11.80
C ALA A 30 2.21 3.49 12.13
N VAL A 31 1.40 2.85 11.29
CA VAL A 31 -0.05 2.74 11.53
C VAL A 31 -0.35 1.87 12.75
N LEU A 32 0.37 0.76 12.96
CA LEU A 32 0.23 -0.07 14.16
C LEU A 32 0.58 0.70 15.43
N LEU A 33 1.67 1.47 15.42
CA LEU A 33 2.05 2.36 16.53
C LEU A 33 0.96 3.41 16.81
N ALA A 34 0.42 4.05 15.76
CA ALA A 34 -0.65 5.02 15.92
C ALA A 34 -1.94 4.40 16.49
N LYS A 35 -2.26 3.16 16.10
CA LYS A 35 -3.37 2.38 16.67
C LYS A 35 -3.13 2.06 18.15
N GLY A 36 -1.91 1.72 18.55
CA GLY A 36 -1.52 1.46 19.94
C GLY A 36 -1.70 2.69 20.83
N LYS A 37 -1.25 3.85 20.40
CA LYS A 37 -1.38 5.12 21.14
C LYS A 37 -2.83 5.54 21.40
N ARG A 38 -3.80 5.15 20.57
CA ARG A 38 -5.24 5.40 20.77
C ARG A 38 -5.87 4.51 21.83
N ARG A 39 -5.16 3.50 22.33
CA ARG A 39 -5.66 2.53 23.33
C ARG A 39 -5.18 2.83 24.76
N GLU A 40 -4.39 3.85 24.99
CA GLU A 40 -3.95 4.26 26.31
C GLU A 40 -5.16 4.80 27.09
N GLY A 41 -5.82 3.93 27.85
CA GLY A 41 -6.98 4.28 28.71
C GLY A 41 -7.96 3.15 29.04
N GLY A 42 -7.69 1.90 28.65
CA GLY A 42 -8.58 0.77 28.93
C GLY A 42 -7.86 -0.58 29.05
N PHE A 43 -8.48 -1.52 29.80
CA PHE A 43 -8.02 -2.89 29.97
C PHE A 43 -7.66 -3.54 28.63
N PRO A 44 -6.67 -4.47 28.57
CA PRO A 44 -6.25 -5.11 27.35
C PRO A 44 -7.40 -5.96 26.78
N ALA A 45 -8.12 -5.38 25.80
CA ALA A 45 -8.93 -6.20 24.91
C ALA A 45 -7.98 -7.19 24.20
N ALA A 46 -8.45 -8.39 23.91
CA ALA A 46 -7.69 -9.41 23.18
C ALA A 46 -6.94 -8.76 22.01
N VAL A 47 -5.63 -9.03 21.91
CA VAL A 47 -4.80 -8.47 20.84
C VAL A 47 -5.46 -8.82 19.50
N PRO A 48 -5.93 -7.84 18.71
CA PRO A 48 -6.58 -8.16 17.45
C PRO A 48 -5.57 -8.83 16.53
N PRO A 49 -6.03 -9.72 15.65
CA PRO A 49 -5.14 -10.30 14.66
C PRO A 49 -4.45 -9.19 13.85
N PRO A 50 -3.18 -9.36 13.52
CA PRO A 50 -2.41 -8.34 12.82
C PRO A 50 -3.05 -8.00 11.47
N ASP A 51 -2.92 -6.74 11.05
CA ASP A 51 -3.35 -6.27 9.73
C ASP A 51 -2.67 -7.10 8.64
N PRO A 52 -3.42 -7.73 7.72
CA PRO A 52 -2.86 -8.59 6.70
C PRO A 52 -2.14 -7.79 5.61
N VAL A 53 -1.13 -8.42 4.99
CA VAL A 53 -0.42 -7.89 3.83
C VAL A 53 -0.51 -8.89 2.69
N VAL A 54 -1.07 -8.46 1.57
CA VAL A 54 -1.00 -9.18 0.29
C VAL A 54 0.35 -8.82 -0.35
N CYS A 55 1.23 -9.80 -0.42
CA CYS A 55 2.61 -9.65 -0.83
C CYS A 55 2.78 -10.02 -2.31
N LEU A 56 2.89 -9.02 -3.20
CA LEU A 56 3.15 -9.24 -4.62
C LEU A 56 4.56 -9.83 -4.82
N CYS A 57 4.63 -10.99 -5.44
CA CYS A 57 5.86 -11.73 -5.59
C CYS A 57 5.91 -12.51 -6.92
N HIS A 58 7.05 -13.06 -7.26
CA HIS A 58 7.17 -14.10 -8.27
C HIS A 58 6.82 -15.48 -7.67
N ALA A 59 6.55 -16.47 -8.51
CA ALA A 59 6.12 -17.79 -8.04
C ALA A 59 7.15 -18.47 -7.11
N GLU A 60 8.42 -18.33 -7.43
CA GLU A 60 9.55 -18.85 -6.66
C GLU A 60 9.80 -18.12 -5.32
N GLU A 61 9.22 -16.92 -5.15
CA GLU A 61 9.37 -16.11 -3.94
C GLU A 61 8.28 -16.41 -2.88
N THR A 62 7.23 -17.17 -3.21
CA THR A 62 6.06 -17.38 -2.33
C THR A 62 6.42 -17.94 -0.96
N GLY A 63 7.39 -18.85 -0.88
CA GLY A 63 7.87 -19.44 0.37
C GLY A 63 8.54 -18.46 1.34
N GLN A 64 8.87 -17.25 0.89
CA GLN A 64 9.44 -16.20 1.74
C GLN A 64 8.39 -15.52 2.64
N TYR A 65 7.10 -15.70 2.34
CA TYR A 65 5.97 -15.09 3.04
C TYR A 65 5.23 -16.15 3.87
N SER A 66 5.81 -16.51 5.01
CA SER A 66 5.34 -17.61 5.86
C SER A 66 4.54 -17.19 7.10
N LEU A 67 4.47 -15.89 7.39
CA LEU A 67 3.73 -15.41 8.55
C LEU A 67 2.22 -15.45 8.29
N PRO A 68 1.37 -15.77 9.29
CA PRO A 68 -0.08 -15.95 9.10
C PRO A 68 -0.82 -14.74 8.52
N TRP A 69 -0.24 -13.54 8.64
CA TRP A 69 -0.80 -12.30 8.12
C TRP A 69 -0.21 -11.88 6.76
N GLN A 70 0.74 -12.63 6.23
CA GLN A 70 1.29 -12.47 4.89
C GLN A 70 0.53 -13.37 3.91
N ILE A 71 0.09 -12.82 2.83
CA ILE A 71 -0.68 -13.52 1.80
C ILE A 71 0.06 -13.34 0.48
N PRO A 72 0.81 -14.34 0.01
CA PRO A 72 1.51 -14.22 -1.26
C PRO A 72 0.50 -14.10 -2.41
N LEU A 73 0.77 -13.18 -3.35
CA LEU A 73 0.05 -13.01 -4.60
C LEU A 73 1.06 -13.07 -5.74
N VAL A 74 0.98 -14.12 -6.56
CA VAL A 74 1.87 -14.27 -7.73
C VAL A 74 1.46 -13.27 -8.80
N LYS A 75 2.29 -12.25 -9.02
CA LYS A 75 1.94 -11.08 -9.85
C LYS A 75 1.49 -11.42 -11.28
N GLN A 76 1.98 -12.51 -11.88
CA GLN A 76 1.65 -12.90 -13.25
C GLN A 76 0.47 -13.89 -13.35
N ARG A 77 -0.14 -14.29 -12.24
CA ARG A 77 -1.34 -15.14 -12.23
C ARG A 77 -2.59 -14.28 -12.07
N ARG A 78 -3.24 -13.96 -13.17
CA ARG A 78 -4.41 -13.08 -13.17
C ARG A 78 -5.56 -13.61 -12.30
N GLU A 79 -5.78 -14.91 -12.28
CA GLU A 79 -6.80 -15.59 -11.49
C GLU A 79 -6.61 -15.40 -9.98
N ASP A 80 -5.39 -15.29 -9.50
CA ASP A 80 -5.08 -15.11 -8.08
C ASP A 80 -5.63 -13.77 -7.55
N TYR A 81 -5.69 -12.72 -8.38
CA TYR A 81 -6.18 -11.41 -7.98
C TYR A 81 -7.64 -11.44 -7.55
N ARG A 82 -8.49 -12.18 -8.27
CA ARG A 82 -9.89 -12.38 -7.91
C ARG A 82 -10.04 -13.19 -6.61
N ALA A 83 -9.25 -14.24 -6.46
CA ALA A 83 -9.25 -15.07 -5.26
C ALA A 83 -8.84 -14.25 -4.01
N ILE A 84 -7.86 -13.34 -4.15
CA ILE A 84 -7.47 -12.41 -3.08
C ILE A 84 -8.60 -11.45 -2.74
N ALA A 85 -9.30 -10.88 -3.72
CA ALA A 85 -10.46 -10.01 -3.46
C ALA A 85 -11.53 -10.73 -2.63
N GLN A 86 -11.91 -11.95 -3.02
CA GLN A 86 -12.87 -12.78 -2.30
C GLN A 86 -12.42 -13.07 -0.87
N ARG A 87 -11.14 -13.40 -0.67
CA ARG A 87 -10.55 -13.64 0.66
C ARG A 87 -10.61 -12.38 1.55
N ILE A 88 -10.33 -11.19 0.99
CA ILE A 88 -10.44 -9.92 1.71
C ILE A 88 -11.90 -9.63 2.07
N ASN A 89 -12.83 -9.80 1.13
CA ASN A 89 -14.27 -9.57 1.36
C ASN A 89 -14.81 -10.43 2.49
N ALA A 90 -14.43 -11.71 2.54
CA ALA A 90 -14.83 -12.66 3.59
C ALA A 90 -14.15 -12.42 4.94
N SER A 91 -13.15 -11.53 5.01
CA SER A 91 -12.40 -11.26 6.22
C SER A 91 -13.00 -10.10 7.05
N SER A 92 -12.46 -9.91 8.26
CA SER A 92 -12.78 -8.76 9.13
C SER A 92 -12.01 -7.48 8.77
N VAL A 93 -11.45 -7.37 7.57
CA VAL A 93 -10.83 -6.16 7.04
C VAL A 93 -11.89 -5.10 6.80
N ASP A 94 -11.62 -3.86 7.21
CA ASP A 94 -12.52 -2.73 7.05
C ASP A 94 -12.17 -1.87 5.83
N VAL A 95 -10.87 -1.80 5.48
CA VAL A 95 -10.35 -0.96 4.40
C VAL A 95 -9.11 -1.58 3.78
N VAL A 96 -8.93 -1.38 2.47
CA VAL A 96 -7.75 -1.79 1.73
C VAL A 96 -6.84 -0.59 1.49
N SER A 97 -5.56 -0.73 1.81
CA SER A 97 -4.48 0.22 1.47
C SER A 97 -3.70 -0.34 0.29
N LEU A 98 -3.99 0.13 -0.91
CA LEU A 98 -3.30 -0.25 -2.13
C LEU A 98 -2.10 0.67 -2.36
N GLN A 99 -0.90 0.09 -2.46
CA GLN A 99 0.31 0.82 -2.85
C GLN A 99 0.54 0.57 -4.35
N HIS A 100 0.20 1.55 -5.17
CA HIS A 100 0.23 1.38 -6.61
C HIS A 100 1.53 1.90 -7.23
N GLU A 101 2.20 0.99 -7.94
CA GLU A 101 3.27 1.25 -8.90
C GLU A 101 3.07 0.29 -10.08
N PHE A 102 3.17 0.78 -11.31
CA PHE A 102 2.85 0.00 -12.51
C PHE A 102 3.64 -1.31 -12.61
N GLY A 103 4.93 -1.27 -12.28
CA GLY A 103 5.85 -2.41 -12.43
C GLY A 103 5.68 -3.55 -11.44
N ILE A 104 4.89 -3.38 -10.37
CA ILE A 104 4.76 -4.44 -9.35
C ILE A 104 3.62 -5.42 -9.65
N PHE A 105 2.62 -5.02 -10.44
CA PHE A 105 1.50 -5.86 -10.83
C PHE A 105 1.76 -6.56 -12.16
N GLY A 106 1.02 -7.64 -12.41
CA GLY A 106 1.09 -8.37 -13.68
C GLY A 106 0.27 -7.71 -14.79
N GLY A 107 0.48 -8.20 -16.00
CA GLY A 107 -0.18 -7.68 -17.21
C GLY A 107 0.48 -6.41 -17.76
N VAL A 108 -0.10 -5.85 -18.81
CA VAL A 108 0.38 -4.63 -19.45
C VAL A 108 0.09 -3.44 -18.56
N ALA A 109 1.10 -2.63 -18.23
CA ALA A 109 0.98 -1.52 -17.29
C ALA A 109 0.41 -1.91 -15.91
N GLY A 110 0.57 -3.17 -15.50
CA GLY A 110 0.07 -3.65 -14.20
C GLY A 110 -1.44 -3.88 -14.14
N GLU A 111 -2.13 -4.02 -15.26
CA GLU A 111 -3.58 -4.08 -15.38
C GLU A 111 -4.27 -5.18 -14.56
N TYR A 112 -3.53 -6.24 -14.16
CA TYR A 112 -4.13 -7.32 -13.35
C TYR A 112 -4.65 -6.85 -11.99
N VAL A 113 -4.15 -5.72 -11.47
CA VAL A 113 -4.71 -5.11 -10.26
C VAL A 113 -6.18 -4.74 -10.41
N LEU A 114 -6.64 -4.44 -11.64
CA LEU A 114 -8.04 -4.12 -11.92
C LEU A 114 -8.96 -5.32 -11.66
N GLU A 115 -8.48 -6.55 -11.90
CA GLU A 115 -9.23 -7.76 -11.58
C GLU A 115 -9.52 -7.87 -10.08
N LEU A 116 -8.54 -7.49 -9.25
CA LEU A 116 -8.73 -7.43 -7.80
C LEU A 116 -9.70 -6.31 -7.42
N LEU A 117 -9.49 -5.09 -7.92
CA LEU A 117 -10.28 -3.92 -7.55
C LEU A 117 -11.75 -4.03 -7.93
N ARG A 118 -12.06 -4.60 -9.10
CA ARG A 118 -13.45 -4.81 -9.57
C ARG A 118 -14.24 -5.81 -8.71
N HIS A 119 -13.55 -6.68 -7.97
CA HIS A 119 -14.17 -7.70 -7.13
C HIS A 119 -14.08 -7.37 -5.63
N LEU A 120 -13.43 -6.26 -5.24
CA LEU A 120 -13.40 -5.81 -3.86
C LEU A 120 -14.71 -5.11 -3.49
N GLU A 121 -15.27 -5.50 -2.33
CA GLU A 121 -16.45 -4.87 -1.71
C GLU A 121 -16.05 -3.91 -0.58
N LYS A 122 -14.78 -3.88 -0.22
CA LYS A 122 -14.23 -3.02 0.82
C LYS A 122 -13.75 -1.69 0.24
N PRO A 123 -13.88 -0.57 0.97
CA PRO A 123 -13.31 0.70 0.54
C PRO A 123 -11.80 0.58 0.31
N VAL A 124 -11.33 1.17 -0.79
CA VAL A 124 -9.92 1.15 -1.20
C VAL A 124 -9.34 2.55 -1.10
N VAL A 125 -8.24 2.69 -0.38
CA VAL A 125 -7.39 3.88 -0.37
C VAL A 125 -6.14 3.55 -1.16
N THR A 126 -5.98 4.19 -2.32
CA THR A 126 -4.82 3.96 -3.19
C THR A 126 -3.78 5.06 -3.01
N THR A 127 -2.55 4.68 -2.71
CA THR A 127 -1.38 5.56 -2.80
C THR A 127 -0.73 5.38 -4.16
N PHE A 128 -0.73 6.43 -4.99
CA PHE A 128 0.02 6.44 -6.24
C PHE A 128 1.48 6.83 -5.98
N HIS A 129 2.40 5.90 -6.26
CA HIS A 129 3.84 6.16 -6.19
C HIS A 129 4.35 6.83 -7.47
N THR A 130 3.67 6.59 -8.59
CA THR A 130 3.93 7.25 -9.87
C THR A 130 2.64 7.84 -10.43
N VAL A 131 2.68 9.13 -10.79
CA VAL A 131 1.69 9.82 -11.61
C VAL A 131 2.46 10.50 -12.74
N PHE A 132 2.15 10.15 -13.97
CA PHE A 132 2.83 10.74 -15.13
C PHE A 132 2.24 12.10 -15.49
N ALA A 133 3.10 13.09 -15.73
CA ALA A 133 2.69 14.41 -16.20
C ALA A 133 2.10 14.38 -17.62
N GLN A 134 2.53 13.42 -18.44
CA GLN A 134 2.02 13.19 -19.79
C GLN A 134 1.78 11.68 -19.98
N PRO A 135 0.71 11.14 -19.36
CA PRO A 135 0.45 9.72 -19.46
C PRO A 135 -0.07 9.36 -20.85
N SER A 136 0.31 8.17 -21.31
CA SER A 136 -0.18 7.57 -22.55
C SER A 136 -0.78 6.19 -22.28
N PRO A 137 -1.69 5.71 -23.12
CA PRO A 137 -2.14 4.32 -23.04
C PRO A 137 -0.96 3.33 -23.14
N PRO A 138 -1.00 2.21 -22.41
CA PRO A 138 -2.09 1.74 -21.54
C PRO A 138 -2.05 2.30 -20.11
N HIS A 139 -0.97 2.99 -19.70
CA HIS A 139 -0.78 3.48 -18.32
C HIS A 139 -1.90 4.42 -17.87
N THR A 140 -2.32 5.35 -18.76
CA THR A 140 -3.43 6.28 -18.50
C THR A 140 -4.73 5.54 -18.19
N ASP A 141 -5.04 4.50 -18.96
CA ASP A 141 -6.31 3.80 -18.84
C ASP A 141 -6.35 2.99 -17.56
N VAL A 142 -5.26 2.29 -17.24
CA VAL A 142 -5.12 1.55 -15.97
C VAL A 142 -5.22 2.50 -14.78
N GLN A 143 -4.48 3.62 -14.79
CA GLN A 143 -4.50 4.58 -13.68
C GLN A 143 -5.86 5.25 -13.50
N ARG A 144 -6.56 5.58 -14.61
CA ARG A 144 -7.91 6.14 -14.58
C ARG A 144 -8.90 5.16 -13.93
N GLU A 145 -8.82 3.90 -14.29
CA GLU A 145 -9.72 2.90 -13.73
C GLU A 145 -9.42 2.62 -12.25
N ILE A 146 -8.14 2.52 -11.87
CA ILE A 146 -7.76 2.44 -10.45
C ILE A 146 -8.32 3.64 -9.67
N ALA A 147 -8.19 4.85 -10.23
CA ALA A 147 -8.71 6.05 -9.59
C ALA A 147 -10.24 6.02 -9.45
N ALA A 148 -10.95 5.48 -10.44
CA ALA A 148 -12.41 5.32 -10.39
C ALA A 148 -12.83 4.33 -9.32
N LEU A 149 -12.18 3.17 -9.24
CA LEU A 149 -12.48 2.08 -8.30
C LEU A 149 -12.01 2.34 -6.86
N SER A 150 -11.12 3.31 -6.64
CA SER A 150 -10.67 3.71 -5.31
C SER A 150 -11.69 4.62 -4.62
N SER A 151 -11.86 4.46 -3.31
CA SER A 151 -12.66 5.39 -2.48
C SER A 151 -11.91 6.70 -2.23
N HIS A 152 -10.59 6.64 -2.12
CA HIS A 152 -9.73 7.80 -1.90
C HIS A 152 -8.34 7.58 -2.48
N LEU A 153 -7.67 8.67 -2.87
CA LEU A 153 -6.34 8.65 -3.46
C LEU A 153 -5.36 9.42 -2.58
N LEU A 154 -4.18 8.87 -2.38
CA LEU A 154 -3.07 9.52 -1.71
C LEU A 154 -1.94 9.74 -2.72
N VAL A 155 -1.35 10.92 -2.67
CA VAL A 155 -0.15 11.27 -3.44
C VAL A 155 0.91 11.89 -2.53
N MET A 156 2.16 11.65 -2.84
CA MET A 156 3.31 12.13 -2.06
C MET A 156 4.00 13.35 -2.70
N ASN A 157 3.48 13.80 -3.85
CA ASN A 157 3.92 14.98 -4.57
C ASN A 157 2.71 15.88 -4.86
N ARG A 158 2.83 17.18 -4.62
CA ARG A 158 1.74 18.14 -4.86
C ARG A 158 1.41 18.30 -6.35
N LEU A 159 2.40 18.22 -7.23
CA LEU A 159 2.18 18.27 -8.68
C LEU A 159 1.27 17.14 -9.17
N ALA A 160 1.34 15.97 -8.55
CA ALA A 160 0.48 14.84 -8.88
C ALA A 160 -1.02 15.13 -8.68
N ILE A 161 -1.39 16.10 -7.81
CA ILE A 161 -2.78 16.54 -7.64
C ILE A 161 -3.30 17.17 -8.92
N ASP A 162 -2.50 18.08 -9.49
CA ASP A 162 -2.87 18.81 -10.68
C ASP A 162 -2.94 17.88 -11.91
N ASP A 163 -2.00 16.92 -12.00
CA ASP A 163 -1.99 15.89 -13.03
C ASP A 163 -3.23 14.98 -12.94
N LEU A 164 -3.58 14.47 -11.77
CA LEU A 164 -4.76 13.62 -11.56
C LEU A 164 -6.06 14.38 -11.87
N ARG A 165 -6.15 15.66 -11.49
CA ARG A 165 -7.33 16.49 -11.75
C ARG A 165 -7.45 16.87 -13.23
N GLY A 166 -6.35 17.29 -13.84
CA GLY A 166 -6.34 17.75 -15.24
C GLY A 166 -6.52 16.62 -16.23
N GLN A 167 -5.76 15.53 -16.05
CA GLN A 167 -5.67 14.47 -17.04
C GLN A 167 -6.67 13.33 -16.81
N LEU A 168 -6.89 12.94 -15.55
CA LEU A 168 -7.80 11.85 -15.21
C LEU A 168 -9.15 12.34 -14.71
N ARG A 169 -9.34 13.65 -14.58
CA ARG A 169 -10.58 14.31 -14.09
C ARG A 169 -11.01 13.81 -12.70
N VAL A 170 -10.04 13.48 -11.85
CA VAL A 170 -10.32 13.06 -10.48
C VAL A 170 -10.77 14.28 -9.66
N PRO A 171 -11.91 14.23 -8.95
CA PRO A 171 -12.38 15.34 -8.15
C PRO A 171 -11.43 15.62 -6.96
N ALA A 172 -11.22 16.90 -6.64
CA ALA A 172 -10.25 17.32 -5.61
C ALA A 172 -10.50 16.68 -4.23
N TRP A 173 -11.77 16.50 -3.85
CA TRP A 173 -12.14 15.91 -2.57
C TRP A 173 -11.69 14.43 -2.42
N LYS A 174 -11.44 13.75 -3.54
CA LYS A 174 -10.98 12.36 -3.58
C LYS A 174 -9.46 12.22 -3.42
N ILE A 175 -8.70 13.32 -3.44
CA ILE A 175 -7.24 13.32 -3.43
C ILE A 175 -6.73 13.98 -2.15
N SER A 176 -5.82 13.31 -1.44
CA SER A 176 -5.06 13.90 -0.34
C SER A 176 -3.57 13.84 -0.60
N TYR A 177 -2.88 14.91 -0.25
CA TYR A 177 -1.43 14.97 -0.22
C TYR A 177 -0.92 14.54 1.16
N ILE A 178 -0.08 13.52 1.17
CA ILE A 178 0.67 13.11 2.37
C ILE A 178 2.14 13.00 1.96
N PRO A 179 3.05 13.79 2.53
CA PRO A 179 4.45 13.73 2.17
C PRO A 179 5.04 12.35 2.47
N HIS A 180 6.08 11.97 1.71
CA HIS A 180 6.78 10.71 1.95
C HIS A 180 7.35 10.68 3.37
N GLY A 181 6.95 9.67 4.15
CA GLY A 181 7.49 9.45 5.48
C GLY A 181 8.96 9.00 5.42
N ALA A 182 9.72 9.40 6.43
CA ALA A 182 11.07 8.91 6.63
C ALA A 182 11.18 8.25 8.01
N PRO A 183 11.97 7.19 8.15
CA PRO A 183 12.29 6.64 9.47
C PRO A 183 12.93 7.71 10.33
N VAL A 184 12.53 7.79 11.60
CA VAL A 184 13.28 8.60 12.57
C VAL A 184 14.61 7.90 12.80
N PRO A 185 15.74 8.50 12.43
CA PRO A 185 17.02 7.87 12.67
C PRO A 185 17.22 7.72 14.19
N PRO A 186 17.83 6.63 14.65
CA PRO A 186 18.25 6.53 16.05
C PRO A 186 19.11 7.73 16.38
N GLN A 187 18.96 8.25 17.61
CA GLN A 187 19.85 9.31 18.12
C GLN A 187 21.28 8.73 18.20
N GLU A 188 21.98 8.75 17.11
CA GLU A 188 23.37 8.35 17.04
C GLU A 188 24.27 9.57 17.22
N ASP A 189 25.30 9.41 18.00
CA ASP A 189 26.33 10.45 18.15
C ASP A 189 27.01 10.70 16.81
N ARG A 190 26.61 11.82 16.17
CA ARG A 190 27.19 12.28 14.90
C ARG A 190 28.69 12.36 14.91
N THR A 191 29.30 12.72 16.08
CA THR A 191 30.72 12.83 16.25
C THR A 191 31.40 11.48 16.21
N ARG A 192 30.75 10.43 16.80
CA ARG A 192 31.24 9.06 16.73
C ARG A 192 31.21 8.54 15.30
N LYS A 193 30.10 8.73 14.59
CA LYS A 193 29.97 8.27 13.18
C LYS A 193 30.96 8.99 12.25
N ARG A 194 31.13 10.30 12.39
CA ARG A 194 32.15 11.03 11.60
C ARG A 194 33.55 10.46 11.79
N ARG A 195 33.93 10.13 13.02
CA ARG A 195 35.23 9.48 13.29
C ARG A 195 35.34 8.08 12.69
N GLU A 196 34.24 7.30 12.76
CA GLU A 196 34.19 5.94 12.20
C GLU A 196 34.36 5.93 10.67
N TYR A 197 33.84 6.95 9.99
CA TYR A 197 33.95 7.11 8.53
C TYR A 197 35.07 8.03 8.07
N GLY A 198 35.91 8.50 9.00
CA GLY A 198 37.07 9.36 8.66
C GLY A 198 36.71 10.78 8.24
N TRP A 199 35.60 11.34 8.74
CA TRP A 199 35.12 12.70 8.42
C TRP A 199 35.25 13.65 9.61
#